data_3a26f0cf0e1124b26b261f5238b3e9f7
#
_entry.id   3a26f0cf0e1124b26b261f5238b3e9f7
#
_cell.length_a   1.000
_cell.length_b   1.000
_cell.length_c   1.000
_cell.angle_alpha   90.00
_cell.angle_beta   90.00
_cell.angle_gamma   90.00
#
_symmetry.space_group_name_H-M   'P 1'
#
loop_
_entity.id
_entity.type
_entity.pdbx_description
1 polymer ?
#
loop_
_entity_poly.entity_id
_entity_poly.type
_entity_poly.pdbx_seq_one_letter_code
_entity_poly.pdbx_strand_id
1 'polypeptide(L)'
;TVGKLVGAATEYGVSLWTVLQAPLEYSLPINNGTAKKLSDFRSLIEVFIEENKKLSAEELATLVVKRSGIVSDLFQDRSVEGVSKQENLQELLKGIAEFCEIRREEGMEQVAMSDFLAEVSLLTDQDNDKEENSDKVTMMTVHAAKGLEFTNVFVVGLEEDLFPSSLSKDNPRAVEEERRLFYVAITRAEQNCVLSYAKSRYRNGKTDMCTPSRFLKDIDAKYLDC
;
A
#
# COMPACT_ATOMS: atom_id res chain seq x y z
N THR A 1 21.46 8.33 13.51
CA THR A 1 21.30 9.72 13.00
C THR A 1 19.89 10.24 13.26
N VAL A 2 18.84 9.47 12.89
CA VAL A 2 17.44 9.86 13.10
C VAL A 2 17.16 10.16 14.58
N GLY A 3 17.57 9.30 15.52
CA GLY A 3 17.39 9.55 16.96
C GLY A 3 18.04 10.85 17.46
N LYS A 4 19.17 11.26 16.87
CA LYS A 4 19.81 12.54 17.20
C LYS A 4 19.01 13.74 16.69
N LEU A 5 18.43 13.64 15.48
CA LEU A 5 17.54 14.67 14.94
C LEU A 5 16.28 14.80 15.78
N VAL A 6 15.64 13.67 16.14
CA VAL A 6 14.45 13.66 17.01
C VAL A 6 14.76 14.27 18.39
N GLY A 7 15.90 13.88 18.99
CA GLY A 7 16.35 14.42 20.27
C GLY A 7 16.49 15.95 20.22
N ALA A 8 17.22 16.47 19.23
CA ALA A 8 17.38 17.91 19.05
C ALA A 8 16.05 18.63 18.79
N ALA A 9 15.19 18.08 17.93
CA ALA A 9 13.87 18.67 17.66
C ALA A 9 13.02 18.77 18.93
N THR A 10 13.04 17.73 19.78
CA THR A 10 12.34 17.71 21.06
C THR A 10 12.95 18.70 22.06
N GLU A 11 14.27 18.74 22.18
CA GLU A 11 14.99 19.62 23.10
C GLU A 11 14.74 21.10 22.82
N TYR A 12 14.78 21.48 21.54
CA TYR A 12 14.59 22.87 21.10
C TYR A 12 13.14 23.23 20.77
N GLY A 13 12.20 22.29 20.84
CA GLY A 13 10.78 22.54 20.55
C GLY A 13 10.51 22.93 19.09
N VAL A 14 11.30 22.41 18.14
CA VAL A 14 11.20 22.74 16.71
C VAL A 14 10.92 21.49 15.87
N SER A 15 10.56 21.68 14.60
CA SER A 15 10.34 20.56 13.70
C SER A 15 11.64 19.84 13.31
N LEU A 16 11.53 18.55 12.95
CA LEU A 16 12.68 17.80 12.39
C LEU A 16 13.26 18.49 11.15
N TRP A 17 12.41 19.12 10.35
CA TRP A 17 12.81 19.86 9.16
C TRP A 17 13.67 21.06 9.52
N THR A 18 13.28 21.82 10.55
CA THR A 18 14.05 22.98 11.05
C THR A 18 15.45 22.56 11.49
N VAL A 19 15.58 21.47 12.24
CA VAL A 19 16.88 20.93 12.64
C VAL A 19 17.69 20.48 11.44
N LEU A 20 17.06 19.88 10.45
CA LEU A 20 17.71 19.41 9.21
C LEU A 20 18.25 20.58 8.36
N GLN A 21 17.53 21.71 8.35
CA GLN A 21 17.96 22.89 7.61
C GLN A 21 19.21 23.56 8.22
N ALA A 22 19.35 23.52 9.54
CA ALA A 22 20.44 24.18 10.25
C ALA A 22 21.05 23.27 11.35
N PRO A 23 21.59 22.09 11.02
CA PRO A 23 22.02 21.11 12.02
C PRO A 23 23.14 21.62 12.96
N LEU A 24 23.93 22.61 12.55
CA LEU A 24 24.97 23.21 13.37
C LEU A 24 24.39 24.15 14.45
N GLU A 25 23.30 24.85 14.14
CA GLU A 25 22.63 25.74 15.10
C GLU A 25 22.01 24.97 16.26
N TYR A 26 21.57 23.75 15.99
CA TYR A 26 20.98 22.84 16.98
C TYR A 26 22.01 21.86 17.58
N SER A 27 23.30 22.19 17.49
CA SER A 27 24.41 21.43 18.09
C SER A 27 24.36 19.92 17.81
N LEU A 28 23.91 19.53 16.61
CA LEU A 28 23.72 18.11 16.27
C LEU A 28 25.08 17.37 16.27
N PRO A 29 25.29 16.38 17.14
CA PRO A 29 26.57 15.68 17.26
C PRO A 29 26.76 14.65 16.15
N ILE A 30 27.06 15.10 14.94
CA ILE A 30 27.25 14.29 13.73
C ILE A 30 28.64 14.52 13.12
N ASN A 31 29.16 13.49 12.46
CA ASN A 31 30.40 13.60 11.70
C ASN A 31 30.15 14.19 10.30
N ASN A 32 31.25 14.62 9.64
CA ASN A 32 31.18 15.25 8.32
C ASN A 32 30.49 14.39 7.25
N GLY A 33 30.67 13.05 7.28
CA GLY A 33 30.02 12.14 6.33
C GLY A 33 28.50 12.11 6.52
N THR A 34 28.04 12.13 7.78
CA THR A 34 26.62 12.21 8.11
C THR A 34 26.04 13.59 7.76
N ALA A 35 26.78 14.67 8.06
CA ALA A 35 26.38 16.02 7.71
C ALA A 35 26.18 16.16 6.20
N LYS A 36 27.06 15.61 5.38
CA LYS A 36 26.91 15.59 3.92
C LYS A 36 25.64 14.87 3.49
N LYS A 37 25.39 13.66 4.00
CA LYS A 37 24.17 12.89 3.67
C LYS A 37 22.89 13.63 4.05
N LEU A 38 22.86 14.32 5.18
CA LEU A 38 21.73 15.14 5.60
C LEU A 38 21.54 16.36 4.68
N SER A 39 22.66 16.99 4.26
CA SER A 39 22.63 18.10 3.30
C SER A 39 22.09 17.64 1.93
N ASP A 40 22.54 16.49 1.44
CA ASP A 40 22.08 15.92 0.17
C ASP A 40 20.59 15.59 0.23
N PHE A 41 20.14 15.00 1.34
CA PHE A 41 18.71 14.73 1.57
C PHE A 41 17.88 16.01 1.66
N ARG A 42 18.37 17.02 2.39
CA ARG A 42 17.71 18.34 2.45
C ARG A 42 17.54 18.93 1.06
N SER A 43 18.61 18.97 0.28
CA SER A 43 18.57 19.51 -1.08
C SER A 43 17.59 18.76 -1.99
N LEU A 44 17.48 17.44 -1.84
CA LEU A 44 16.51 16.64 -2.56
C LEU A 44 15.07 17.05 -2.21
N ILE A 45 14.75 17.20 -0.92
CA ILE A 45 13.42 17.63 -0.47
C ILE A 45 13.12 19.06 -0.91
N GLU A 46 14.10 19.97 -0.85
CA GLU A 46 13.93 21.35 -1.33
C GLU A 46 13.57 21.38 -2.83
N VAL A 47 14.18 20.53 -3.65
CA VAL A 47 13.80 20.38 -5.06
C VAL A 47 12.33 19.92 -5.18
N PHE A 48 11.90 18.94 -4.41
CA PHE A 48 10.51 18.46 -4.46
C PHE A 48 9.51 19.55 -4.02
N ILE A 49 9.85 20.35 -3.02
CA ILE A 49 9.02 21.48 -2.56
C ILE A 49 8.86 22.52 -3.67
N GLU A 50 9.93 22.84 -4.38
CA GLU A 50 9.87 23.82 -5.49
C GLU A 50 9.10 23.27 -6.69
N GLU A 51 9.32 22.02 -7.05
CA GLU A 51 8.62 21.40 -8.18
C GLU A 51 7.13 21.14 -7.87
N ASN A 52 6.75 20.90 -6.62
CA ASN A 52 5.35 20.78 -6.19
C ASN A 52 4.49 22.01 -6.51
N LYS A 53 5.12 23.19 -6.68
CA LYS A 53 4.43 24.42 -7.05
C LYS A 53 4.04 24.49 -8.52
N LYS A 54 4.62 23.63 -9.36
CA LYS A 54 4.53 23.69 -10.83
C LYS A 54 3.96 22.42 -11.45
N LEU A 55 4.26 21.27 -10.84
CA LEU A 55 3.93 19.96 -11.37
C LEU A 55 2.56 19.49 -10.86
N SER A 56 1.87 18.70 -11.68
CA SER A 56 0.70 17.95 -11.25
C SER A 56 1.08 16.85 -10.24
N ALA A 57 0.11 16.28 -9.55
CA ALA A 57 0.32 15.17 -8.61
C ALA A 57 1.01 13.98 -9.26
N GLU A 58 0.62 13.62 -10.48
CA GLU A 58 1.21 12.54 -11.27
C GLU A 58 2.68 12.81 -11.63
N GLU A 59 2.96 14.01 -12.13
CA GLU A 59 4.32 14.42 -12.51
C GLU A 59 5.25 14.48 -11.29
N LEU A 60 4.75 15.06 -10.19
CA LEU A 60 5.50 15.13 -8.93
C LEU A 60 5.76 13.74 -8.35
N ALA A 61 4.76 12.85 -8.29
CA ALA A 61 4.94 11.49 -7.81
C ALA A 61 6.01 10.75 -8.63
N THR A 62 5.95 10.87 -9.95
CA THR A 62 6.95 10.29 -10.86
C THR A 62 8.35 10.85 -10.60
N LEU A 63 8.48 12.16 -10.39
CA LEU A 63 9.75 12.81 -10.07
C LEU A 63 10.31 12.31 -8.74
N VAL A 64 9.47 12.24 -7.70
CA VAL A 64 9.84 11.75 -6.37
C VAL A 64 10.36 10.31 -6.45
N VAL A 65 9.61 9.43 -7.10
CA VAL A 65 9.96 8.01 -7.26
C VAL A 65 11.29 7.84 -7.99
N LYS A 66 11.54 8.62 -9.06
CA LYS A 66 12.78 8.57 -9.83
C LYS A 66 14.00 9.10 -9.08
N ARG A 67 13.85 10.17 -8.30
CA ARG A 67 14.98 10.88 -7.65
C ARG A 67 15.26 10.42 -6.23
N SER A 68 14.29 9.84 -5.52
CA SER A 68 14.47 9.39 -4.13
C SER A 68 15.38 8.17 -3.97
N GLY A 69 15.62 7.41 -5.04
CA GLY A 69 16.33 6.13 -4.99
C GLY A 69 15.45 4.94 -4.61
N ILE A 70 14.18 5.14 -4.25
CA ILE A 70 13.25 4.07 -3.86
C ILE A 70 13.19 2.97 -4.93
N VAL A 71 13.14 3.33 -6.21
CA VAL A 71 13.14 2.35 -7.31
C VAL A 71 14.37 1.48 -7.27
N SER A 72 15.56 2.09 -7.13
CA SER A 72 16.82 1.35 -7.08
C SER A 72 16.84 0.34 -5.93
N ASP A 73 16.38 0.75 -4.74
CA ASP A 73 16.34 -0.11 -3.57
C ASP A 73 15.33 -1.26 -3.74
N LEU A 74 14.15 -0.98 -4.25
CA LEU A 74 13.12 -1.99 -4.50
C LEU A 74 13.53 -3.01 -5.56
N PHE A 75 14.23 -2.60 -6.64
CA PHE A 75 14.67 -3.52 -7.69
C PHE A 75 15.90 -4.34 -7.31
N GLN A 76 16.61 -3.99 -6.25
CA GLN A 76 17.68 -4.83 -5.68
C GLN A 76 17.12 -6.00 -4.86
N ASP A 77 15.96 -5.83 -4.27
CA ASP A 77 15.27 -6.88 -3.50
C ASP A 77 14.46 -7.78 -4.44
N ARG A 78 14.99 -8.98 -4.70
CA ARG A 78 14.34 -10.02 -5.52
C ARG A 78 13.49 -10.99 -4.70
N SER A 79 13.28 -10.73 -3.43
CA SER A 79 12.38 -11.53 -2.60
C SER A 79 10.92 -11.35 -3.06
N VAL A 80 10.06 -12.28 -2.64
CA VAL A 80 8.60 -12.19 -2.86
C VAL A 80 8.06 -10.86 -2.32
N GLU A 81 8.55 -10.46 -1.15
CA GLU A 81 8.17 -9.19 -0.53
C GLU A 81 8.67 -7.97 -1.35
N GLY A 82 9.89 -8.04 -1.90
CA GLY A 82 10.44 -7.01 -2.78
C GLY A 82 9.61 -6.81 -4.05
N VAL A 83 9.18 -7.90 -4.69
CA VAL A 83 8.31 -7.86 -5.87
C VAL A 83 6.95 -7.25 -5.52
N SER A 84 6.35 -7.65 -4.40
CA SER A 84 5.08 -7.07 -3.94
C SER A 84 5.18 -5.57 -3.67
N LYS A 85 6.28 -5.11 -3.10
CA LYS A 85 6.54 -3.67 -2.91
C LYS A 85 6.67 -2.91 -4.24
N GLN A 86 7.27 -3.54 -5.27
CA GLN A 86 7.36 -2.96 -6.61
C GLN A 86 5.97 -2.83 -7.23
N GLU A 87 5.14 -3.87 -7.13
CA GLU A 87 3.76 -3.85 -7.62
C GLU A 87 2.94 -2.77 -6.90
N ASN A 88 3.04 -2.67 -5.57
CA ASN A 88 2.37 -1.63 -4.79
C ASN A 88 2.78 -0.22 -5.21
N LEU A 89 4.07 0.00 -5.53
CA LEU A 89 4.53 1.30 -6.02
C LEU A 89 3.93 1.62 -7.39
N GLN A 90 3.84 0.63 -8.29
CA GLN A 90 3.22 0.82 -9.60
C GLN A 90 1.73 1.11 -9.48
N GLU A 91 1.00 0.38 -8.62
CA GLU A 91 -0.42 0.63 -8.37
C GLU A 91 -0.65 2.01 -7.75
N LEU A 92 0.22 2.45 -6.84
CA LEU A 92 0.14 3.81 -6.29
C LEU A 92 0.29 4.88 -7.38
N LEU A 93 1.30 4.76 -8.26
CA LEU A 93 1.51 5.71 -9.35
C LEU A 93 0.34 5.71 -10.33
N LYS A 94 -0.22 4.53 -10.62
CA LYS A 94 -1.40 4.39 -11.46
C LYS A 94 -2.63 5.05 -10.83
N GLY A 95 -2.88 4.82 -9.54
CA GLY A 95 -3.97 5.46 -8.81
C GLY A 95 -3.88 6.98 -8.80
N ILE A 96 -2.66 7.54 -8.66
CA ILE A 96 -2.44 9.01 -8.76
C ILE A 96 -2.76 9.50 -10.17
N ALA A 97 -2.34 8.77 -11.22
CA ALA A 97 -2.62 9.15 -12.61
C ALA A 97 -4.12 9.11 -12.91
N GLU A 98 -4.83 8.05 -12.51
CA GLU A 98 -6.29 7.93 -12.65
C GLU A 98 -7.03 9.05 -11.91
N PHE A 99 -6.62 9.38 -10.68
CA PHE A 99 -7.15 10.52 -9.94
C PHE A 99 -6.98 11.83 -10.72
N CYS A 100 -5.78 12.08 -11.25
CA CYS A 100 -5.53 13.27 -12.06
C CYS A 100 -6.39 13.32 -13.32
N GLU A 101 -6.63 12.18 -13.98
CA GLU A 101 -7.47 12.09 -15.17
C GLU A 101 -8.93 12.44 -14.85
N ILE A 102 -9.49 11.84 -13.81
CA ILE A 102 -10.86 12.13 -13.35
C ILE A 102 -11.03 13.62 -13.03
N ARG A 103 -10.10 14.20 -12.28
CA ARG A 103 -10.17 15.61 -11.90
C ARG A 103 -10.04 16.57 -13.11
N ARG A 104 -9.26 16.19 -14.12
CA ARG A 104 -9.18 16.94 -15.39
C ARG A 104 -10.50 16.87 -16.19
N GLU A 105 -11.16 15.70 -16.20
CA GLU A 105 -12.49 15.56 -16.81
C GLU A 105 -13.55 16.40 -16.09
N GLU A 106 -13.42 16.58 -14.78
CA GLU A 106 -14.26 17.48 -13.96
C GLU A 106 -13.94 18.97 -14.16
N GLY A 107 -12.94 19.30 -14.99
CA GLY A 107 -12.59 20.67 -15.37
C GLY A 107 -11.47 21.31 -14.55
N MET A 108 -10.72 20.53 -13.75
CA MET A 108 -9.51 21.04 -13.06
C MET A 108 -8.35 21.09 -14.04
N GLU A 109 -7.83 22.29 -14.35
CA GLU A 109 -6.68 22.45 -15.26
C GLU A 109 -5.37 21.87 -14.65
N GLN A 110 -5.18 22.05 -13.34
CA GLN A 110 -4.02 21.54 -12.62
C GLN A 110 -4.46 20.82 -11.34
N VAL A 111 -4.08 19.55 -11.23
CA VAL A 111 -4.37 18.70 -10.05
C VAL A 111 -3.13 18.64 -9.20
N ALA A 112 -3.16 19.26 -8.01
CA ALA A 112 -2.03 19.31 -7.11
C ALA A 112 -1.90 18.01 -6.27
N MET A 113 -0.71 17.73 -5.77
CA MET A 113 -0.48 16.61 -4.84
C MET A 113 -1.30 16.76 -3.54
N SER A 114 -1.54 18.00 -3.11
CA SER A 114 -2.40 18.28 -1.95
C SER A 114 -3.84 17.79 -2.13
N ASP A 115 -4.37 17.86 -3.36
CA ASP A 115 -5.73 17.43 -3.66
C ASP A 115 -5.86 15.90 -3.55
N PHE A 116 -4.87 15.18 -4.09
CA PHE A 116 -4.77 13.72 -3.94
C PHE A 116 -4.65 13.30 -2.48
N LEU A 117 -3.75 13.95 -1.71
CA LEU A 117 -3.56 13.63 -0.30
C LEU A 117 -4.78 13.96 0.56
N ALA A 118 -5.53 15.01 0.23
CA ALA A 118 -6.78 15.34 0.91
C ALA A 118 -7.84 14.24 0.69
N GLU A 119 -7.99 13.75 -0.55
CA GLU A 119 -8.92 12.67 -0.84
C GLU A 119 -8.55 11.36 -0.13
N VAL A 120 -7.26 10.98 -0.16
CA VAL A 120 -6.78 9.80 0.57
C VAL A 120 -7.04 9.92 2.08
N SER A 121 -6.85 11.12 2.65
CA SER A 121 -7.13 11.36 4.07
C SER A 121 -8.62 11.22 4.40
N LEU A 122 -9.49 11.72 3.54
CA LEU A 122 -10.95 11.57 3.70
C LEU A 122 -11.39 10.10 3.62
N LEU A 123 -10.82 9.32 2.70
CA LEU A 123 -11.09 7.87 2.60
C LEU A 123 -10.66 7.15 3.88
N THR A 124 -9.51 7.49 4.44
CA THR A 124 -9.00 6.90 5.68
C THR A 124 -9.86 7.26 6.89
N ASP A 125 -10.37 8.48 6.96
CA ASP A 125 -11.26 8.93 8.03
C ASP A 125 -12.64 8.26 7.95
N GLN A 126 -13.17 8.05 6.75
CA GLN A 126 -14.41 7.30 6.54
C GLN A 126 -14.29 5.83 6.97
N ASP A 127 -13.12 5.21 6.78
CA ASP A 127 -12.86 3.86 7.27
C ASP A 127 -12.77 3.80 8.81
N ASN A 128 -12.46 4.91 9.47
CA ASN A 128 -12.37 5.04 10.93
C ASN A 128 -13.69 5.48 11.59
N ASP A 129 -14.68 5.92 10.80
CA ASP A 129 -16.00 6.29 11.35
C ASP A 129 -16.70 5.03 11.86
N LYS A 130 -16.62 4.86 13.18
CA LYS A 130 -17.32 3.84 13.95
C LYS A 130 -18.80 4.18 14.09
N GLU A 131 -19.51 4.39 13.00
CA GLU A 131 -20.94 4.28 12.99
C GLU A 131 -21.29 2.78 13.05
N GLU A 132 -21.41 2.27 14.26
CA GLU A 132 -21.76 0.88 14.61
C GLU A 132 -23.10 0.39 14.02
N ASN A 133 -23.85 1.24 13.35
CA ASN A 133 -25.22 0.96 12.86
C ASN A 133 -25.48 1.33 11.39
N SER A 134 -24.46 1.51 10.55
CA SER A 134 -24.71 1.73 9.13
C SER A 134 -24.85 0.39 8.38
N ASP A 135 -25.88 0.27 7.55
CA ASP A 135 -26.06 -0.85 6.62
C ASP A 135 -24.99 -0.75 5.51
N LYS A 136 -23.80 -1.30 5.78
CA LYS A 136 -22.64 -1.23 4.91
C LYS A 136 -21.96 -2.58 4.72
N VAL A 137 -21.38 -2.78 3.55
CA VAL A 137 -20.47 -3.90 3.27
C VAL A 137 -19.04 -3.46 3.56
N THR A 138 -18.38 -4.16 4.48
CA THR A 138 -16.96 -3.88 4.79
C THR A 138 -16.06 -4.71 3.89
N MET A 139 -15.17 -4.07 3.17
CA MET A 139 -14.14 -4.70 2.33
C MET A 139 -12.78 -4.62 3.01
N MET A 140 -12.07 -5.75 3.08
CA MET A 140 -10.76 -5.79 3.73
C MET A 140 -9.90 -6.92 3.17
N THR A 141 -8.59 -6.87 3.46
CA THR A 141 -7.70 -8.00 3.20
C THR A 141 -7.90 -9.11 4.24
N VAL A 142 -7.53 -10.35 3.89
CA VAL A 142 -7.57 -11.47 4.85
C VAL A 142 -6.69 -11.19 6.08
N HIS A 143 -5.57 -10.52 5.90
CA HIS A 143 -4.71 -10.14 7.03
C HIS A 143 -5.40 -9.15 7.98
N ALA A 144 -6.10 -8.17 7.44
CA ALA A 144 -6.85 -7.19 8.25
C ALA A 144 -8.05 -7.83 8.99
N ALA A 145 -8.59 -8.92 8.46
CA ALA A 145 -9.71 -9.64 9.08
C ALA A 145 -9.31 -10.45 10.33
N LYS A 146 -8.02 -10.59 10.62
CA LYS A 146 -7.56 -11.36 11.78
C LYS A 146 -8.04 -10.74 13.10
N GLY A 147 -8.80 -11.53 13.88
CA GLY A 147 -9.35 -11.11 15.16
C GLY A 147 -10.72 -10.43 15.08
N LEU A 148 -11.25 -10.19 13.87
CA LEU A 148 -12.60 -9.73 13.65
C LEU A 148 -13.53 -10.91 13.38
N GLU A 149 -14.85 -10.72 13.56
CA GLU A 149 -15.89 -11.71 13.27
C GLU A 149 -17.08 -11.00 12.61
N PHE A 150 -17.72 -11.69 11.66
CA PHE A 150 -18.83 -11.15 10.89
C PHE A 150 -19.90 -12.21 10.69
N THR A 151 -21.15 -11.84 10.76
CA THR A 151 -22.28 -12.77 10.54
C THR A 151 -22.21 -13.43 9.16
N ASN A 152 -21.86 -12.67 8.12
CA ASN A 152 -21.72 -13.13 6.75
C ASN A 152 -20.36 -12.73 6.20
N VAL A 153 -19.62 -13.67 5.62
CA VAL A 153 -18.31 -13.44 5.01
C VAL A 153 -18.32 -13.90 3.56
N PHE A 154 -17.86 -13.05 2.66
CA PHE A 154 -17.66 -13.37 1.26
C PHE A 154 -16.16 -13.39 0.99
N VAL A 155 -15.59 -14.57 0.77
CA VAL A 155 -14.18 -14.72 0.36
C VAL A 155 -14.14 -14.79 -1.16
N VAL A 156 -13.62 -13.75 -1.76
CA VAL A 156 -13.55 -13.60 -3.23
C VAL A 156 -12.15 -13.83 -3.76
N GLY A 157 -12.02 -14.17 -5.04
CA GLY A 157 -10.73 -14.34 -5.68
C GLY A 157 -10.01 -15.64 -5.31
N LEU A 158 -10.76 -16.72 -5.02
CA LEU A 158 -10.19 -18.03 -4.74
C LEU A 158 -9.76 -18.74 -6.03
N GLU A 159 -8.68 -18.23 -6.63
CA GLU A 159 -8.13 -18.65 -7.90
C GLU A 159 -6.65 -19.00 -7.76
N GLU A 160 -6.19 -19.99 -8.50
CA GLU A 160 -4.74 -20.22 -8.65
C GLU A 160 -4.07 -18.96 -9.19
N ASP A 161 -2.84 -18.72 -8.78
CA ASP A 161 -2.04 -17.56 -9.11
C ASP A 161 -2.57 -16.21 -8.55
N LEU A 162 -3.66 -16.24 -7.77
CA LEU A 162 -4.18 -15.11 -6.98
C LEU A 162 -4.23 -15.45 -5.49
N PHE A 163 -4.87 -16.57 -5.12
CA PHE A 163 -4.90 -17.10 -3.77
C PHE A 163 -4.99 -18.63 -3.82
N PRO A 164 -3.86 -19.35 -3.73
CA PRO A 164 -2.50 -18.86 -3.43
C PRO A 164 -1.90 -18.00 -4.55
N SER A 165 -1.06 -17.05 -4.13
CA SER A 165 -0.33 -16.17 -5.04
C SER A 165 0.62 -16.96 -5.96
N SER A 166 0.79 -16.50 -7.21
CA SER A 166 1.79 -17.03 -8.13
C SER A 166 3.21 -17.04 -7.54
N LEU A 167 3.51 -16.06 -6.67
CA LEU A 167 4.81 -15.93 -6.02
C LEU A 167 5.08 -17.01 -4.97
N SER A 168 4.01 -17.57 -4.39
CA SER A 168 4.11 -18.64 -3.38
C SER A 168 4.23 -20.05 -3.98
N LYS A 169 3.92 -20.20 -5.27
CA LYS A 169 3.69 -21.47 -5.96
C LYS A 169 4.85 -22.48 -5.84
N ASP A 170 6.08 -21.97 -5.92
CA ASP A 170 7.30 -22.78 -5.91
C ASP A 170 7.90 -22.96 -4.50
N ASN A 171 7.27 -22.38 -3.48
CA ASN A 171 7.71 -22.47 -2.10
C ASN A 171 6.64 -23.13 -1.21
N PRO A 172 6.81 -24.42 -0.83
CA PRO A 172 5.83 -25.14 -0.01
C PRO A 172 5.51 -24.44 1.31
N ARG A 173 6.48 -23.77 1.94
CA ARG A 173 6.25 -23.03 3.19
C ARG A 173 5.38 -21.79 2.96
N ALA A 174 5.59 -21.08 1.85
CA ALA A 174 4.77 -19.92 1.51
C ALA A 174 3.33 -20.35 1.19
N VAL A 175 3.14 -21.47 0.47
CA VAL A 175 1.80 -22.05 0.23
C VAL A 175 1.10 -22.41 1.55
N GLU A 176 1.83 -22.98 2.52
CA GLU A 176 1.24 -23.31 3.83
C GLU A 176 0.87 -22.05 4.64
N GLU A 177 1.63 -20.97 4.54
CA GLU A 177 1.22 -19.70 5.16
C GLU A 177 -0.05 -19.13 4.51
N GLU A 178 -0.18 -19.17 3.19
CA GLU A 178 -1.41 -18.76 2.51
C GLU A 178 -2.59 -19.70 2.84
N ARG A 179 -2.35 -20.99 3.05
CA ARG A 179 -3.37 -21.92 3.55
C ARG A 179 -3.86 -21.52 4.95
N ARG A 180 -2.96 -21.06 5.83
CA ARG A 180 -3.33 -20.53 7.15
C ARG A 180 -4.15 -19.25 7.03
N LEU A 181 -3.81 -18.39 6.08
CA LEU A 181 -4.61 -17.21 5.78
C LEU A 181 -6.01 -17.58 5.27
N PHE A 182 -6.11 -18.60 4.42
CA PHE A 182 -7.40 -19.11 3.98
C PHE A 182 -8.24 -19.63 5.17
N TYR A 183 -7.62 -20.39 6.08
CA TYR A 183 -8.28 -20.80 7.31
C TYR A 183 -8.74 -19.59 8.15
N VAL A 184 -7.91 -18.56 8.28
CA VAL A 184 -8.32 -17.32 8.96
C VAL A 184 -9.54 -16.72 8.27
N ALA A 185 -9.56 -16.61 6.95
CA ALA A 185 -10.67 -16.01 6.20
C ALA A 185 -11.98 -16.73 6.46
N ILE A 186 -12.03 -18.05 6.33
CA ILE A 186 -13.27 -18.82 6.52
C ILE A 186 -13.76 -18.81 7.97
N THR A 187 -12.83 -18.77 8.94
CA THR A 187 -13.16 -18.72 10.38
C THR A 187 -13.62 -17.36 10.86
N ARG A 188 -13.67 -16.34 9.99
CA ARG A 188 -14.26 -15.03 10.33
C ARG A 188 -15.79 -15.03 10.25
N ALA A 189 -16.37 -16.04 9.62
CA ALA A 189 -17.80 -16.16 9.48
C ALA A 189 -18.44 -16.79 10.73
N GLU A 190 -19.40 -16.10 11.34
CA GLU A 190 -20.21 -16.62 12.44
C GLU A 190 -21.31 -17.55 11.94
N GLN A 191 -21.94 -17.21 10.82
CA GLN A 191 -23.11 -17.96 10.29
C GLN A 191 -22.89 -18.42 8.85
N ASN A 192 -22.57 -17.50 7.93
CA ASN A 192 -22.50 -17.79 6.51
C ASN A 192 -21.13 -17.42 5.94
N CYS A 193 -20.53 -18.37 5.23
CA CYS A 193 -19.30 -18.14 4.47
C CYS A 193 -19.53 -18.49 3.00
N VAL A 194 -19.40 -17.48 2.13
CA VAL A 194 -19.51 -17.65 0.68
C VAL A 194 -18.13 -17.61 0.06
N LEU A 195 -17.78 -18.67 -0.66
CA LEU A 195 -16.49 -18.80 -1.35
C LEU A 195 -16.71 -18.62 -2.85
N SER A 196 -15.97 -17.73 -3.48
CA SER A 196 -16.13 -17.47 -4.90
C SER A 196 -14.82 -17.32 -5.66
N TYR A 197 -14.87 -17.69 -6.94
CA TYR A 197 -13.78 -17.50 -7.91
C TYR A 197 -14.34 -17.03 -9.25
N ALA A 198 -13.53 -16.28 -10.02
CA ALA A 198 -13.87 -15.91 -11.38
C ALA A 198 -13.44 -17.00 -12.37
N LYS A 199 -14.24 -17.25 -13.43
CA LYS A 199 -13.84 -18.14 -14.55
C LYS A 199 -12.82 -17.48 -15.46
N SER A 200 -12.86 -16.16 -15.56
CA SER A 200 -11.91 -15.36 -16.32
C SER A 200 -11.71 -14.02 -15.67
N ARG A 201 -10.53 -13.43 -15.85
CA ARG A 201 -10.16 -12.13 -15.29
C ARG A 201 -9.42 -11.29 -16.32
N TYR A 202 -9.81 -10.03 -16.44
CA TYR A 202 -9.09 -9.09 -17.28
C TYR A 202 -7.94 -8.47 -16.48
N ARG A 203 -6.69 -8.68 -16.94
CA ARG A 203 -5.47 -8.17 -16.34
C ARG A 203 -4.50 -7.73 -17.43
N ASN A 204 -3.83 -6.60 -17.25
CA ASN A 204 -2.77 -6.13 -18.14
C ASN A 204 -3.14 -6.12 -19.64
N GLY A 205 -4.39 -5.73 -19.95
CA GLY A 205 -4.86 -5.66 -21.35
C GLY A 205 -5.25 -7.02 -21.96
N LYS A 206 -5.28 -8.12 -21.17
CA LYS A 206 -5.65 -9.47 -21.65
C LYS A 206 -6.68 -10.11 -20.74
N THR A 207 -7.49 -10.99 -21.31
CA THR A 207 -8.40 -11.85 -20.55
C THR A 207 -7.74 -13.20 -20.33
N ASP A 208 -7.45 -13.53 -19.07
CA ASP A 208 -6.91 -14.81 -18.67
C ASP A 208 -8.01 -15.71 -18.11
N MET A 209 -7.96 -17.02 -18.44
CA MET A 209 -8.84 -18.03 -17.86
C MET A 209 -8.30 -18.43 -16.49
N CYS A 210 -9.16 -18.36 -15.48
CA CYS A 210 -8.79 -18.68 -14.10
C CYS A 210 -9.13 -20.13 -13.74
N THR A 211 -8.32 -20.72 -12.88
CA THR A 211 -8.53 -22.05 -12.30
C THR A 211 -8.90 -21.87 -10.82
N PRO A 212 -9.90 -22.59 -10.29
CA PRO A 212 -10.21 -22.54 -8.87
C PRO A 212 -9.01 -22.82 -7.98
N SER A 213 -8.89 -22.10 -6.88
CA SER A 213 -7.84 -22.30 -5.88
C SER A 213 -7.78 -23.75 -5.39
N ARG A 214 -6.57 -24.27 -5.26
CA ARG A 214 -6.32 -25.61 -4.67
C ARG A 214 -6.85 -25.71 -3.25
N PHE A 215 -6.96 -24.63 -2.51
CA PHE A 215 -7.47 -24.62 -1.15
C PHE A 215 -8.96 -25.02 -1.05
N LEU A 216 -9.73 -24.82 -2.12
CA LEU A 216 -11.11 -25.28 -2.17
C LEU A 216 -11.23 -26.80 -2.11
N LYS A 217 -10.19 -27.53 -2.57
CA LYS A 217 -10.16 -28.99 -2.52
C LYS A 217 -9.87 -29.55 -1.11
N ASP A 218 -9.38 -28.69 -0.21
CA ASP A 218 -9.10 -29.08 1.18
C ASP A 218 -10.39 -29.09 2.03
N ILE A 219 -11.49 -28.53 1.50
CA ILE A 219 -12.78 -28.54 2.16
C ILE A 219 -13.54 -29.80 1.73
N ASP A 220 -13.97 -30.60 2.70
CA ASP A 220 -14.80 -31.77 2.44
C ASP A 220 -16.15 -31.31 1.82
N ALA A 221 -16.53 -31.91 0.68
CA ALA A 221 -17.72 -31.57 -0.09
C ALA A 221 -19.02 -31.59 0.74
N LYS A 222 -19.08 -32.38 1.81
CA LYS A 222 -20.25 -32.40 2.71
C LYS A 222 -20.51 -31.09 3.45
N TYR A 223 -19.51 -30.19 3.48
CA TYR A 223 -19.63 -28.85 4.09
C TYR A 223 -19.84 -27.74 3.06
N LEU A 224 -19.92 -28.09 1.78
CA LEU A 224 -20.16 -27.14 0.70
C LEU A 224 -21.60 -27.32 0.18
N ASP A 225 -22.32 -26.22 0.16
CA ASP A 225 -23.63 -26.13 -0.50
C ASP A 225 -23.40 -25.43 -1.86
N CYS A 226 -23.50 -26.19 -2.99
CA CYS A 226 -23.14 -25.76 -4.35
C CYS A 226 -24.35 -25.70 -5.26
#